data_62451f5bcd82a9e36e4354e90f39e166
#
_entry.id   62451f5bcd82a9e36e4354e90f39e166
#
_cell.length_a   1.000
_cell.length_b   1.000
_cell.length_c   1.000
_cell.angle_alpha   90.00
_cell.angle_beta   90.00
_cell.angle_gamma   90.00
#
_symmetry.space_group_name_H-M   'P 1'
#
loop_
_entity.id
_entity.type
_entity.pdbx_description
1 polymer ?
#
loop_
_entity_poly.entity_id
_entity_poly.type
_entity_poly.pdbx_seq_one_letter_code
_entity_poly.pdbx_strand_id
1 'polypeptide(L)'
;MTAIPESIAYVNRNRGIATEINFGLACFYVALNLFQFILLPLWLLPVNLMWAWMLVALGLLTNPFWSLIHEAIHDLFHPNRRVNACFGRFLAILFGSPFRILRMSHLVHHKLNRLPAEGTEYYDSEKGSKAAAAPGYYFQIFIGLYLVEILSPLYFFLPKLWLAGFKRRYLRPKDSARAVLGRGLRP
;
A
#
# COMPACT_ATOMS: atom_id res chain seq x y z
N MET A 1 15.85 12.25 -30.76
CA MET A 1 15.83 11.23 -29.67
C MET A 1 15.03 10.05 -30.19
N THR A 2 15.70 8.98 -30.60
CA THR A 2 15.05 7.75 -31.06
C THR A 2 14.42 7.03 -29.85
N ALA A 3 13.12 6.81 -29.91
CA ALA A 3 12.43 6.06 -28.87
C ALA A 3 12.99 4.62 -28.77
N ILE A 4 13.36 4.18 -27.60
CA ILE A 4 13.80 2.79 -27.35
C ILE A 4 12.62 1.87 -27.72
N PRO A 5 12.82 0.86 -28.59
CA PRO A 5 11.76 -0.09 -28.92
C PRO A 5 11.16 -0.72 -27.65
N GLU A 6 9.85 -0.87 -27.59
CA GLU A 6 9.13 -1.43 -26.42
C GLU A 6 9.67 -2.81 -26.02
N SER A 7 10.11 -3.62 -26.98
CA SER A 7 10.74 -4.92 -26.74
C SER A 7 12.04 -4.82 -25.94
N ILE A 8 12.88 -3.82 -26.24
CA ILE A 8 14.15 -3.61 -25.50
C ILE A 8 13.88 -3.05 -24.11
N ALA A 9 12.93 -2.13 -23.99
CA ALA A 9 12.50 -1.61 -22.69
C ALA A 9 11.89 -2.72 -21.80
N TYR A 10 11.15 -3.67 -22.39
CA TYR A 10 10.61 -4.84 -21.69
C TYR A 10 11.71 -5.79 -21.23
N VAL A 11 12.67 -6.14 -22.09
CA VAL A 11 13.80 -7.02 -21.76
C VAL A 11 14.67 -6.42 -20.65
N ASN A 12 14.97 -5.11 -20.72
CA ASN A 12 15.77 -4.44 -19.70
C ASN A 12 15.06 -4.36 -18.35
N ARG A 13 13.74 -4.20 -18.35
CA ARG A 13 12.93 -4.19 -17.11
C ARG A 13 12.96 -5.55 -16.40
N ASN A 14 12.94 -6.63 -17.15
CA ASN A 14 12.83 -7.99 -16.60
C ASN A 14 14.17 -8.55 -16.09
N ARG A 15 15.31 -8.01 -16.51
CA ARG A 15 16.64 -8.49 -16.09
C ARG A 15 16.94 -8.29 -14.59
N GLY A 16 16.17 -7.45 -13.89
CA GLY A 16 16.35 -7.18 -12.45
C GLY A 16 15.28 -7.80 -11.54
N ILE A 17 14.29 -8.53 -12.10
CA ILE A 17 13.20 -9.08 -11.28
C ILE A 17 13.64 -10.38 -10.61
N ALA A 18 13.72 -10.36 -9.28
CA ALA A 18 14.09 -11.53 -8.46
C ALA A 18 12.86 -12.44 -8.26
N THR A 19 12.34 -13.03 -9.34
CA THR A 19 11.07 -13.78 -9.34
C THR A 19 11.04 -14.91 -8.34
N GLU A 20 12.11 -15.70 -8.23
CA GLU A 20 12.20 -16.84 -7.30
C GLU A 20 12.18 -16.39 -5.85
N ILE A 21 12.90 -15.31 -5.53
CA ILE A 21 12.90 -14.70 -4.19
C ILE A 21 11.50 -14.16 -3.86
N ASN A 22 10.87 -13.46 -4.79
CA ASN A 22 9.52 -12.92 -4.61
C ASN A 22 8.49 -14.03 -4.34
N PHE A 23 8.57 -15.15 -5.07
CA PHE A 23 7.72 -16.31 -4.82
C PHE A 23 8.01 -16.99 -3.48
N GLY A 24 9.28 -17.19 -3.14
CA GLY A 24 9.67 -17.75 -1.84
C GLY A 24 9.14 -16.90 -0.67
N LEU A 25 9.31 -15.57 -0.75
CA LEU A 25 8.76 -14.64 0.23
C LEU A 25 7.23 -14.66 0.25
N ALA A 26 6.56 -14.72 -0.91
CA ALA A 26 5.11 -14.82 -0.97
C ALA A 26 4.60 -16.10 -0.27
N CYS A 27 5.22 -17.25 -0.51
CA CYS A 27 4.89 -18.50 0.19
C CYS A 27 5.10 -18.37 1.70
N PHE A 28 6.21 -17.77 2.13
CA PHE A 28 6.48 -17.50 3.54
C PHE A 28 5.39 -16.64 4.18
N TYR A 29 5.01 -15.53 3.56
CA TYR A 29 3.97 -14.65 4.10
C TYR A 29 2.58 -15.26 4.05
N VAL A 30 2.26 -16.08 3.06
CA VAL A 30 1.01 -16.87 3.06
C VAL A 30 0.98 -17.81 4.24
N ALA A 31 2.06 -18.57 4.49
CA ALA A 31 2.15 -19.48 5.64
C ALA A 31 2.05 -18.72 6.97
N LEU A 32 2.71 -17.55 7.08
CA LEU A 32 2.65 -16.68 8.24
C LEU A 32 1.23 -16.16 8.51
N ASN A 33 0.50 -15.78 7.46
CA ASN A 33 -0.89 -15.35 7.56
C ASN A 33 -1.82 -16.50 7.98
N LEU A 34 -1.64 -17.69 7.41
CA LEU A 34 -2.41 -18.88 7.83
C LEU A 34 -2.13 -19.21 9.30
N PHE A 35 -0.88 -19.14 9.73
CA PHE A 35 -0.52 -19.32 11.13
C PHE A 35 -1.20 -18.26 12.02
N GLN A 36 -1.07 -16.98 11.68
CA GLN A 36 -1.56 -15.85 12.47
C GLN A 36 -3.09 -15.81 12.59
N PHE A 37 -3.81 -16.06 11.49
CA PHE A 37 -5.26 -15.88 11.44
C PHE A 37 -6.06 -17.17 11.63
N ILE A 38 -5.42 -18.32 11.52
CA ILE A 38 -6.10 -19.61 11.64
C ILE A 38 -5.50 -20.42 12.81
N LEU A 39 -4.23 -20.82 12.72
CA LEU A 39 -3.64 -21.74 13.66
C LEU A 39 -3.53 -21.14 15.07
N LEU A 40 -3.02 -19.91 15.17
CA LEU A 40 -2.84 -19.23 16.44
C LEU A 40 -4.18 -19.03 17.17
N PRO A 41 -5.23 -18.38 16.60
CA PRO A 41 -6.46 -18.11 17.32
C PRO A 41 -7.35 -19.33 17.54
N LEU A 42 -7.36 -20.30 16.63
CA LEU A 42 -8.30 -21.42 16.73
C LEU A 42 -7.72 -22.62 17.50
N TRP A 43 -6.40 -22.78 17.53
CA TRP A 43 -5.79 -23.98 18.09
C TRP A 43 -4.82 -23.70 19.22
N LEU A 44 -3.98 -22.68 19.13
CA LEU A 44 -2.94 -22.44 20.12
C LEU A 44 -3.43 -21.59 21.31
N LEU A 45 -4.11 -20.48 21.05
CA LEU A 45 -4.62 -19.60 22.11
C LEU A 45 -5.67 -20.27 23.02
N PRO A 46 -6.61 -21.11 22.52
CA PRO A 46 -7.54 -21.82 23.37
C PRO A 46 -6.87 -22.82 24.33
N VAL A 47 -5.72 -23.39 23.93
CA VAL A 47 -4.96 -24.33 24.77
C VAL A 47 -4.14 -23.60 25.82
N ASN A 48 -3.47 -22.51 25.43
CA ASN A 48 -2.63 -21.73 26.33
C ASN A 48 -2.47 -20.29 25.85
N LEU A 49 -2.96 -19.32 26.63
CA LEU A 49 -2.86 -17.89 26.32
C LEU A 49 -1.42 -17.36 26.24
N MET A 50 -0.43 -18.08 26.75
CA MET A 50 0.98 -17.71 26.58
C MET A 50 1.40 -17.65 25.10
N TRP A 51 0.71 -18.35 24.21
CA TRP A 51 0.91 -18.23 22.78
C TRP A 51 0.64 -16.81 22.23
N ALA A 52 -0.06 -15.96 22.98
CA ALA A 52 -0.29 -14.56 22.61
C ALA A 52 1.02 -13.76 22.47
N TRP A 53 2.11 -14.15 23.12
CA TRP A 53 3.42 -13.53 22.94
C TRP A 53 3.95 -13.63 21.50
N MET A 54 3.51 -14.62 20.74
CA MET A 54 3.85 -14.72 19.32
C MET A 54 3.32 -13.54 18.50
N LEU A 55 2.28 -12.83 18.95
CA LEU A 55 1.78 -11.62 18.26
C LEU A 55 2.84 -10.53 18.18
N VAL A 56 3.74 -10.44 19.15
CA VAL A 56 4.85 -9.48 19.12
C VAL A 56 5.81 -9.82 17.98
N ALA A 57 6.24 -11.09 17.89
CA ALA A 57 7.12 -11.54 16.81
C ALA A 57 6.44 -11.43 15.44
N LEU A 58 5.16 -11.79 15.35
CA LEU A 58 4.36 -11.68 14.13
C LEU A 58 4.23 -10.23 13.68
N GLY A 59 4.00 -9.28 14.58
CA GLY A 59 3.93 -7.86 14.26
C GLY A 59 5.22 -7.34 13.62
N LEU A 60 6.38 -7.82 14.09
CA LEU A 60 7.67 -7.48 13.49
C LEU A 60 7.89 -8.16 12.13
N LEU A 61 7.53 -9.44 12.02
CA LEU A 61 7.72 -10.25 10.82
C LEU A 61 6.77 -9.86 9.68
N THR A 62 5.58 -9.35 9.98
CA THR A 62 4.60 -8.96 8.95
C THR A 62 4.88 -7.60 8.33
N ASN A 63 5.66 -6.76 8.97
CA ASN A 63 5.98 -5.43 8.45
C ASN A 63 6.59 -5.46 7.02
N PRO A 64 7.59 -6.32 6.69
CA PRO A 64 8.12 -6.40 5.33
C PRO A 64 7.15 -6.98 4.29
N PHE A 65 5.98 -7.48 4.67
CA PHE A 65 4.97 -7.99 3.74
C PHE A 65 4.51 -6.91 2.76
N TRP A 66 4.40 -5.67 3.22
CA TRP A 66 4.13 -4.53 2.36
C TRP A 66 5.11 -4.41 1.19
N SER A 67 6.40 -4.71 1.39
CA SER A 67 7.41 -4.62 0.34
C SER A 67 7.09 -5.52 -0.85
N LEU A 68 6.53 -6.71 -0.64
CA LEU A 68 6.11 -7.61 -1.71
C LEU A 68 4.92 -7.06 -2.52
N ILE A 69 3.95 -6.46 -1.83
CA ILE A 69 2.82 -5.80 -2.48
C ILE A 69 3.33 -4.59 -3.26
N HIS A 70 4.27 -3.85 -2.72
CA HIS A 70 4.93 -2.71 -3.35
C HIS A 70 5.65 -3.12 -4.66
N GLU A 71 6.40 -4.23 -4.66
CA GLU A 71 6.98 -4.78 -5.88
C GLU A 71 5.91 -5.08 -6.93
N ALA A 72 4.78 -5.68 -6.53
CA ALA A 72 3.67 -5.94 -7.44
C ALA A 72 3.00 -4.64 -7.96
N ILE A 73 2.95 -3.57 -7.14
CA ILE A 73 2.45 -2.24 -7.54
C ILE A 73 3.30 -1.67 -8.67
N HIS A 74 4.62 -1.84 -8.60
CA HIS A 74 5.58 -1.36 -9.59
C HIS A 74 5.79 -2.30 -10.79
N ASP A 75 5.02 -3.38 -10.89
CA ASP A 75 5.18 -4.43 -11.92
C ASP A 75 6.55 -5.15 -11.84
N LEU A 76 7.14 -5.25 -10.63
CA LEU A 76 8.46 -5.85 -10.35
C LEU A 76 8.37 -7.20 -9.61
N PHE A 77 7.18 -7.66 -9.23
CA PHE A 77 7.02 -8.96 -8.59
C PHE A 77 7.26 -10.11 -9.58
N HIS A 78 6.75 -9.99 -10.81
CA HIS A 78 6.87 -11.02 -11.84
C HIS A 78 6.92 -10.40 -13.25
N PRO A 79 7.75 -10.95 -14.19
CA PRO A 79 7.84 -10.45 -15.56
C PRO A 79 6.52 -10.46 -16.32
N ASN A 80 5.71 -11.51 -16.14
CA ASN A 80 4.38 -11.58 -16.73
C ASN A 80 3.42 -10.70 -15.97
N ARG A 81 2.89 -9.66 -16.63
CA ARG A 81 1.97 -8.67 -16.03
C ARG A 81 0.69 -9.29 -15.44
N ARG A 82 0.15 -10.37 -16.03
CA ARG A 82 -1.05 -11.03 -15.50
C ARG A 82 -0.74 -11.74 -14.19
N VAL A 83 0.38 -12.45 -14.12
CA VAL A 83 0.86 -13.11 -12.90
C VAL A 83 1.15 -12.05 -11.83
N ASN A 84 1.88 -10.99 -12.16
CA ASN A 84 2.17 -9.87 -11.27
C ASN A 84 0.89 -9.28 -10.67
N ALA A 85 -0.11 -8.97 -11.50
CA ALA A 85 -1.38 -8.40 -11.04
C ALA A 85 -2.22 -9.40 -10.22
N CYS A 86 -2.15 -10.70 -10.53
CA CYS A 86 -2.83 -11.74 -9.77
C CYS A 86 -2.25 -11.86 -8.36
N PHE A 87 -0.92 -12.01 -8.26
CA PHE A 87 -0.24 -12.06 -6.96
C PHE A 87 -0.38 -10.78 -6.17
N GLY A 88 -0.25 -9.61 -6.82
CA GLY A 88 -0.48 -8.33 -6.17
C GLY A 88 -1.86 -8.22 -5.50
N ARG A 89 -2.92 -8.68 -6.18
CA ARG A 89 -4.27 -8.72 -5.61
C ARG A 89 -4.38 -9.72 -4.47
N PHE A 90 -3.85 -10.92 -4.66
CA PHE A 90 -3.88 -11.97 -3.66
C PHE A 90 -3.17 -11.55 -2.36
N LEU A 91 -1.95 -11.03 -2.47
CA LEU A 91 -1.19 -10.55 -1.33
C LEU A 91 -1.85 -9.35 -0.64
N ALA A 92 -2.44 -8.43 -1.43
CA ALA A 92 -3.17 -7.29 -0.89
C ALA A 92 -4.45 -7.70 -0.13
N ILE A 93 -5.14 -8.77 -0.55
CA ILE A 93 -6.27 -9.34 0.20
C ILE A 93 -5.81 -9.86 1.56
N LEU A 94 -4.69 -10.59 1.61
CA LEU A 94 -4.10 -11.07 2.87
C LEU A 94 -3.64 -9.91 3.77
N PHE A 95 -3.23 -8.81 3.17
CA PHE A 95 -2.87 -7.57 3.87
C PHE A 95 -4.10 -6.76 4.32
N GLY A 96 -5.30 -7.13 3.91
CA GLY A 96 -6.55 -6.45 4.25
C GLY A 96 -6.84 -5.19 3.43
N SER A 97 -6.16 -4.97 2.31
CA SER A 97 -6.29 -3.74 1.52
C SER A 97 -6.58 -4.01 0.03
N PRO A 98 -7.44 -3.21 -0.63
CA PRO A 98 -7.76 -3.40 -2.03
C PRO A 98 -6.61 -2.96 -2.94
N PHE A 99 -6.00 -3.90 -3.67
CA PHE A 99 -4.81 -3.69 -4.51
C PHE A 99 -4.91 -2.50 -5.49
N ARG A 100 -6.07 -2.30 -6.12
CA ARG A 100 -6.25 -1.18 -7.06
C ARG A 100 -6.14 0.18 -6.40
N ILE A 101 -6.64 0.31 -5.18
CA ILE A 101 -6.57 1.55 -4.40
C ILE A 101 -5.14 1.77 -3.94
N LEU A 102 -4.50 0.73 -3.37
CA LEU A 102 -3.08 0.77 -2.98
C LEU A 102 -2.20 1.20 -4.16
N ARG A 103 -2.35 0.56 -5.32
CA ARG A 103 -1.57 0.88 -6.51
C ARG A 103 -1.79 2.32 -6.97
N MET A 104 -3.05 2.76 -7.00
CA MET A 104 -3.37 4.12 -7.43
C MET A 104 -2.80 5.16 -6.47
N SER A 105 -3.03 5.01 -5.16
CA SER A 105 -2.54 5.95 -4.15
C SER A 105 -1.02 6.00 -4.13
N HIS A 106 -0.35 4.85 -4.20
CA HIS A 106 1.10 4.78 -4.19
C HIS A 106 1.76 5.40 -5.44
N LEU A 107 1.21 5.15 -6.63
CA LEU A 107 1.72 5.77 -7.86
C LEU A 107 1.43 7.28 -7.91
N VAL A 108 0.33 7.74 -7.31
CA VAL A 108 0.05 9.18 -7.13
C VAL A 108 1.05 9.78 -6.14
N HIS A 109 1.34 9.10 -5.03
CA HIS A 109 2.37 9.49 -4.08
C HIS A 109 3.72 9.69 -4.77
N HIS A 110 4.19 8.75 -5.60
CA HIS A 110 5.42 8.92 -6.35
C HIS A 110 5.42 10.14 -7.29
N LYS A 111 4.27 10.47 -7.89
CA LYS A 111 4.15 11.62 -8.79
C LYS A 111 4.10 12.96 -8.06
N LEU A 112 3.55 12.98 -6.85
CA LEU A 112 3.30 14.19 -6.07
C LEU A 112 4.27 14.34 -4.90
N ASN A 113 5.16 13.36 -4.69
CA ASN A 113 6.11 13.34 -3.61
C ASN A 113 6.83 14.69 -3.48
N ARG A 114 6.83 15.24 -2.27
CA ARG A 114 7.40 16.53 -1.90
C ARG A 114 6.75 17.76 -2.57
N LEU A 115 5.59 17.60 -3.19
CA LEU A 115 4.81 18.72 -3.69
C LEU A 115 3.76 19.15 -2.65
N PRO A 116 3.37 20.44 -2.60
CA PRO A 116 2.34 20.94 -1.68
C PRO A 116 1.00 20.19 -1.79
N ALA A 117 0.75 19.54 -2.94
CA ALA A 117 -0.47 18.78 -3.20
C ALA A 117 -0.57 17.46 -2.42
N GLU A 118 0.56 16.90 -1.97
CA GLU A 118 0.59 15.67 -1.20
C GLU A 118 0.22 15.87 0.27
N GLY A 119 0.61 17.00 0.83
CA GLY A 119 0.20 17.45 2.17
C GLY A 119 0.89 16.76 3.33
N THR A 120 1.17 15.46 3.25
CA THR A 120 1.72 14.65 4.35
C THR A 120 3.23 14.70 4.48
N GLU A 121 3.93 14.72 3.37
CA GLU A 121 5.40 14.74 3.34
C GLU A 121 5.96 16.12 2.96
N TYR A 122 5.05 17.08 2.74
CA TYR A 122 5.44 18.44 2.40
C TYR A 122 5.43 19.32 3.64
N TYR A 123 6.60 19.89 3.95
CA TYR A 123 6.77 20.92 4.95
C TYR A 123 6.89 22.28 4.26
N ASP A 124 5.99 23.18 4.58
CA ASP A 124 6.00 24.56 4.11
C ASP A 124 6.66 25.47 5.16
N SER A 125 7.90 25.88 4.90
CA SER A 125 8.67 26.73 5.81
C SER A 125 8.09 28.11 6.03
N GLU A 126 7.21 28.58 5.13
CA GLU A 126 6.53 29.88 5.27
C GLU A 126 5.36 29.82 6.27
N LYS A 127 4.80 28.61 6.49
CA LYS A 127 3.63 28.40 7.36
C LYS A 127 3.95 28.01 8.79
N GLY A 128 5.21 27.72 9.10
CA GLY A 128 5.55 27.36 10.47
C GLY A 128 6.95 26.74 10.63
N SER A 129 7.27 26.31 11.86
CA SER A 129 8.54 25.62 12.14
C SER A 129 8.43 24.12 11.95
N LYS A 130 9.57 23.46 11.63
CA LYS A 130 9.64 21.99 11.57
C LYS A 130 9.18 21.34 12.87
N ALA A 131 9.54 21.94 14.01
CA ALA A 131 9.18 21.46 15.33
C ALA A 131 7.65 21.45 15.55
N ALA A 132 6.94 22.46 15.04
CA ALA A 132 5.49 22.50 15.12
C ALA A 132 4.78 21.49 14.18
N ALA A 133 5.38 21.18 13.03
CA ALA A 133 4.84 20.21 12.07
C ALA A 133 5.15 18.74 12.47
N ALA A 134 6.27 18.50 13.17
CA ALA A 134 6.75 17.17 13.51
C ALA A 134 5.74 16.28 14.26
N PRO A 135 4.99 16.75 15.29
CA PRO A 135 4.03 15.91 15.98
C PRO A 135 2.93 15.35 15.07
N GLY A 136 2.39 16.17 14.16
CA GLY A 136 1.38 15.74 13.20
C GLY A 136 1.91 14.73 12.19
N TYR A 137 3.12 14.93 11.70
CA TYR A 137 3.82 14.02 10.80
C TYR A 137 4.05 12.66 11.44
N TYR A 138 4.63 12.64 12.65
CA TYR A 138 4.88 11.38 13.35
C TYR A 138 3.59 10.68 13.78
N PHE A 139 2.58 11.42 14.23
CA PHE A 139 1.28 10.85 14.51
C PHE A 139 0.72 10.14 13.27
N GLN A 140 0.82 10.76 12.11
CA GLN A 140 0.31 10.17 10.87
C GLN A 140 1.07 8.90 10.48
N ILE A 141 2.40 8.89 10.58
CA ILE A 141 3.22 7.71 10.23
C ILE A 141 2.98 6.55 11.20
N PHE A 142 2.99 6.82 12.51
CA PHE A 142 2.95 5.76 13.51
C PHE A 142 1.53 5.28 13.85
N ILE A 143 0.52 6.12 13.66
CA ILE A 143 -0.85 5.83 14.10
C ILE A 143 -1.85 6.06 12.97
N GLY A 144 -1.79 7.20 12.29
CA GLY A 144 -2.81 7.64 11.34
C GLY A 144 -2.99 6.68 10.16
N LEU A 145 -1.91 6.15 9.60
CA LEU A 145 -1.96 5.18 8.50
C LEU A 145 -2.66 3.90 8.94
N TYR A 146 -2.30 3.35 10.11
CA TYR A 146 -2.93 2.15 10.66
C TYR A 146 -4.41 2.38 10.99
N LEU A 147 -4.78 3.56 11.51
CA LEU A 147 -6.19 3.90 11.73
C LEU A 147 -6.96 3.92 10.42
N VAL A 148 -6.40 4.48 9.36
CA VAL A 148 -7.03 4.48 8.03
C VAL A 148 -7.22 3.05 7.52
N GLU A 149 -6.24 2.16 7.70
CA GLU A 149 -6.33 0.76 7.30
C GLU A 149 -7.40 0.01 8.11
N ILE A 150 -7.40 0.14 9.45
CA ILE A 150 -8.39 -0.49 10.33
C ILE A 150 -9.80 0.01 10.03
N LEU A 151 -9.96 1.29 9.74
CA LEU A 151 -11.26 1.90 9.45
C LEU A 151 -11.70 1.71 7.99
N SER A 152 -10.80 1.34 7.09
CA SER A 152 -11.11 1.19 5.66
C SER A 152 -12.23 0.17 5.36
N PRO A 153 -12.36 -0.98 6.06
CA PRO A 153 -13.50 -1.88 5.86
C PRO A 153 -14.84 -1.25 6.22
N LEU A 154 -14.88 -0.34 7.19
CA LEU A 154 -16.10 0.37 7.55
C LEU A 154 -16.63 1.23 6.41
N TYR A 155 -15.76 1.61 5.47
CA TYR A 155 -16.14 2.36 4.28
C TYR A 155 -17.18 1.63 3.41
N PHE A 156 -17.18 0.29 3.41
CA PHE A 156 -18.17 -0.51 2.70
C PHE A 156 -19.57 -0.42 3.30
N PHE A 157 -19.67 -0.10 4.59
CA PHE A 157 -20.93 0.00 5.33
C PHE A 157 -21.49 1.42 5.32
N LEU A 158 -20.73 2.42 4.85
CA LEU A 158 -21.19 3.80 4.80
C LEU A 158 -22.18 4.02 3.67
N PRO A 159 -23.31 4.71 3.90
CA PRO A 159 -24.26 5.06 2.87
C PRO A 159 -23.59 5.83 1.72
N LYS A 160 -23.96 5.51 0.47
CA LYS A 160 -23.38 6.16 -0.73
C LYS A 160 -23.46 7.70 -0.70
N LEU A 161 -24.47 8.25 -0.05
CA LEU A 161 -24.65 9.69 0.15
C LEU A 161 -23.56 10.30 1.02
N TRP A 162 -23.17 9.62 2.10
CA TRP A 162 -22.07 10.05 2.98
C TRP A 162 -20.73 9.99 2.26
N LEU A 163 -20.52 8.96 1.46
CA LEU A 163 -19.36 8.81 0.61
C LEU A 163 -19.24 9.92 -0.44
N ALA A 164 -20.36 10.32 -1.04
CA ALA A 164 -20.40 11.43 -1.98
C ALA A 164 -20.06 12.76 -1.29
N GLY A 165 -20.59 13.00 -0.08
CA GLY A 165 -20.29 14.16 0.75
C GLY A 165 -18.81 14.21 1.16
N PHE A 166 -18.26 13.08 1.62
CA PHE A 166 -16.85 12.97 2.00
C PHE A 166 -15.92 13.20 0.80
N LYS A 167 -16.19 12.55 -0.35
CA LYS A 167 -15.45 12.78 -1.60
C LYS A 167 -15.46 14.24 -2.01
N ARG A 168 -16.62 14.90 -1.89
CA ARG A 168 -16.78 16.32 -2.27
C ARG A 168 -15.99 17.27 -1.36
N ARG A 169 -15.84 16.91 -0.07
CA ARG A 169 -15.18 17.77 0.94
C ARG A 169 -13.68 17.55 1.04
N TYR A 170 -13.21 16.29 0.97
CA TYR A 170 -11.82 15.90 1.24
C TYR A 170 -11.04 15.48 0.01
N LEU A 171 -11.71 14.97 -1.02
CA LEU A 171 -11.08 14.53 -2.26
C LEU A 171 -11.29 15.51 -3.42
N ARG A 172 -11.66 16.78 -3.13
CA ARG A 172 -11.58 17.82 -4.14
C ARG A 172 -10.11 18.04 -4.46
N PRO A 173 -9.61 17.58 -5.61
CA PRO A 173 -8.26 17.90 -6.02
C PRO A 173 -8.19 19.42 -6.15
N LYS A 174 -7.27 20.07 -5.46
CA LYS A 174 -6.80 21.40 -5.88
C LYS A 174 -6.45 21.26 -7.35
N ASP A 175 -6.71 22.26 -8.16
CA ASP A 175 -6.75 22.18 -9.63
C ASP A 175 -5.54 21.51 -10.31
N SER A 176 -4.36 21.54 -9.71
CA SER A 176 -3.14 20.84 -10.15
C SER A 176 -3.24 19.30 -10.04
N ALA A 177 -3.89 18.76 -9.00
CA ALA A 177 -4.09 17.31 -8.85
C ALA A 177 -5.15 16.78 -9.82
N ARG A 178 -6.13 17.58 -10.22
CA ARG A 178 -7.11 17.27 -11.27
C ARG A 178 -6.43 17.05 -12.62
N ALA A 179 -5.44 17.88 -12.98
CA ALA A 179 -4.72 17.78 -14.24
C ALA A 179 -3.85 16.51 -14.29
N VAL A 180 -3.29 16.07 -13.17
CA VAL A 180 -2.47 14.86 -13.07
C VAL A 180 -3.34 13.59 -13.06
N LEU A 181 -4.43 13.57 -12.29
CA LEU A 181 -5.37 12.44 -12.23
C LEU A 181 -6.13 12.25 -13.53
N GLY A 182 -6.54 13.34 -14.19
CA GLY A 182 -7.25 13.28 -15.46
C GLY A 182 -6.43 12.73 -16.63
N ARG A 183 -5.10 12.80 -16.57
CA ARG A 183 -4.19 12.23 -17.57
C ARG A 183 -3.80 10.76 -17.30
N GLY A 184 -3.93 10.31 -16.05
CA GLY A 184 -3.50 8.97 -15.63
C GLY A 184 -4.59 7.90 -15.62
N LEU A 185 -5.85 8.27 -15.83
CA LEU A 185 -7.01 7.37 -15.76
C LEU A 185 -7.64 7.06 -17.14
N ARG A 186 -6.97 7.37 -18.23
CA ARG A 186 -7.40 6.86 -19.54
C ARG A 186 -6.97 5.40 -19.65
N PRO A 187 -7.90 4.51 -20.08
CA PRO A 187 -7.65 3.08 -20.23
C PRO A 187 -6.57 2.79 -21.26
#